data_3d23362267e4e8c24eb8d3ecf3306ca0
#
_entry.id   3d23362267e4e8c24eb8d3ecf3306ca0
#
_cell.length_a   1.000
_cell.length_b   1.000
_cell.length_c   1.000
_cell.angle_alpha   90.00
_cell.angle_beta   90.00
_cell.angle_gamma   90.00
#
_symmetry.space_group_name_H-M   'P 1'
#
loop_
_entity.id
_entity.type
_entity.pdbx_description
1 polymer ?
#
loop_
_entity_poly.entity_id
_entity_poly.type
_entity_poly.pdbx_seq_one_letter_code
_entity_poly.pdbx_strand_id
1 'polypeptide(L)'
;MATPLLTLANTGVNLGDRWLFRHVDVTVSAGDRLCLVGRNGAGKSTLMKLMAGLGEADEGSLWSAPGISVSYLPQAPKLPRGMSLASVVMHGTGGDGDFIAEAHRAEAMLTRFELDPGMLSDGLSGGEARRVALARALVKEPDVLL
;
A
#
# COMPACT_ATOMS: atom_id res chain seq x y z
N MET A 1 -13.42 1.63 -22.47
CA MET A 1 -13.32 2.52 -21.31
C MET A 1 -12.66 1.75 -20.18
N ALA A 2 -11.67 2.33 -19.50
CA ALA A 2 -11.04 1.67 -18.34
C ALA A 2 -12.04 1.58 -17.17
N THR A 3 -12.03 0.46 -16.45
CA THR A 3 -12.95 0.22 -15.33
C THR A 3 -12.45 0.98 -14.10
N PRO A 4 -13.25 1.88 -13.49
CA PRO A 4 -12.88 2.53 -12.26
C PRO A 4 -12.70 1.53 -11.11
N LEU A 5 -11.63 1.66 -10.35
CA LEU A 5 -11.33 0.86 -9.16
C LEU A 5 -11.57 1.67 -7.89
N LEU A 6 -11.09 2.92 -7.87
CA LEU A 6 -11.28 3.85 -6.76
C LEU A 6 -11.75 5.20 -7.30
N THR A 7 -12.65 5.86 -6.59
CA THR A 7 -13.06 7.24 -6.91
C THR A 7 -13.20 8.05 -5.62
N LEU A 8 -12.47 9.15 -5.57
CA LEU A 8 -12.69 10.22 -4.60
C LEU A 8 -13.57 11.27 -5.26
N ALA A 9 -14.63 11.68 -4.57
CA ALA A 9 -15.56 12.72 -5.05
C ALA A 9 -15.69 13.83 -4.03
N ASN A 10 -15.33 15.06 -4.45
CA ASN A 10 -15.39 16.29 -3.66
C ASN A 10 -14.76 16.13 -2.26
N THR A 11 -13.63 15.41 -2.21
CA THR A 11 -13.04 14.96 -0.95
C THR A 11 -12.19 16.05 -0.31
N GLY A 12 -12.35 16.21 1.01
CA GLY A 12 -11.58 17.16 1.83
C GLY A 12 -11.12 16.54 3.14
N VAL A 13 -9.94 16.97 3.60
CA VAL A 13 -9.38 16.61 4.92
C VAL A 13 -8.98 17.86 5.64
N ASN A 14 -9.44 17.99 6.89
CA ASN A 14 -9.16 19.09 7.79
C ASN A 14 -8.14 18.67 8.87
N LEU A 15 -7.22 19.55 9.18
CA LEU A 15 -6.27 19.39 10.29
C LEU A 15 -6.54 20.47 11.36
N GLY A 16 -7.62 20.28 12.11
CA GLY A 16 -8.05 21.24 13.13
C GLY A 16 -8.53 22.55 12.51
N ASP A 17 -7.71 23.60 12.57
CA ASP A 17 -8.13 24.94 12.13
C ASP A 17 -7.92 25.22 10.64
N ARG A 18 -7.34 24.30 9.88
CA ARG A 18 -7.07 24.49 8.45
C ARG A 18 -7.31 23.24 7.63
N TRP A 19 -7.77 23.46 6.41
CA TRP A 19 -7.88 22.41 5.41
C TRP A 19 -6.49 22.01 4.88
N LEU A 20 -6.23 20.72 4.88
CA LEU A 20 -5.06 20.15 4.24
C LEU A 20 -5.26 20.15 2.72
N PHE A 21 -6.45 19.74 2.28
CA PHE A 21 -6.96 19.86 0.92
C PHE A 21 -8.50 19.81 0.93
N ARG A 22 -9.13 20.31 -0.12
CA ARG A 22 -10.59 20.27 -0.34
C ARG A 22 -10.90 20.10 -1.81
N HIS A 23 -12.12 19.64 -2.07
CA HIS A 23 -12.67 19.50 -3.42
C HIS A 23 -11.78 18.67 -4.34
N VAL A 24 -11.20 17.58 -3.81
CA VAL A 24 -10.37 16.67 -4.59
C VAL A 24 -11.25 15.64 -5.24
N ASP A 25 -11.16 15.56 -6.57
CA ASP A 25 -11.77 14.54 -7.41
C ASP A 25 -10.68 13.74 -8.09
N VAL A 26 -10.64 12.43 -7.83
CA VAL A 26 -9.67 11.51 -8.43
C VAL A 26 -10.35 10.19 -8.74
N THR A 27 -10.15 9.68 -9.95
CA THR A 27 -10.54 8.33 -10.31
C THR A 27 -9.30 7.53 -10.69
N VAL A 28 -9.14 6.36 -10.10
CA VAL A 28 -8.12 5.37 -10.44
C VAL A 28 -8.80 4.21 -11.14
N SER A 29 -8.35 3.92 -12.35
CA SER A 29 -8.88 2.84 -13.17
C SER A 29 -7.86 1.72 -13.37
N ALA A 30 -8.34 0.56 -13.80
CA ALA A 30 -7.45 -0.57 -14.09
C ALA A 30 -6.40 -0.20 -15.13
N GLY A 31 -5.14 -0.47 -14.81
CA GLY A 31 -3.97 -0.16 -15.65
C GLY A 31 -3.44 1.26 -15.55
N ASP A 32 -4.08 2.13 -14.78
CA ASP A 32 -3.57 3.50 -14.56
C ASP A 32 -2.23 3.51 -13.83
N ARG A 33 -1.41 4.50 -14.17
CA ARG A 33 -0.16 4.85 -13.47
C ARG A 33 -0.20 6.31 -13.14
N LEU A 34 -0.64 6.64 -11.93
CA LEU A 34 -0.80 8.00 -11.47
C LEU A 34 0.39 8.47 -10.64
N CYS A 35 0.85 9.69 -10.88
CA CYS A 35 1.89 10.31 -10.09
C CYS A 35 1.30 11.51 -9.33
N LEU A 36 1.37 11.44 -8.00
CA LEU A 36 0.89 12.52 -7.13
C LEU A 36 2.03 13.50 -6.85
N VAL A 37 1.93 14.70 -7.41
CA VAL A 37 2.96 15.75 -7.32
C VAL A 37 2.48 16.89 -6.43
N GLY A 38 3.38 17.43 -5.62
CA GLY A 38 3.09 18.58 -4.76
C GLY A 38 4.19 18.81 -3.71
N ARG A 39 4.14 19.97 -3.05
CA ARG A 39 5.09 20.35 -1.99
C ARG A 39 5.01 19.39 -0.79
N ASN A 40 6.07 19.33 0.02
CA ASN A 40 6.03 18.61 1.29
C ASN A 40 4.97 19.23 2.20
N GLY A 41 4.18 18.38 2.86
CA GLY A 41 3.06 18.82 3.68
C GLY A 41 1.76 19.13 2.92
N ALA A 42 1.72 18.97 1.59
CA ALA A 42 0.51 19.20 0.80
C ALA A 42 -0.58 18.12 0.95
N GLY A 43 -0.35 17.09 1.75
CA GLY A 43 -1.36 16.05 1.99
C GLY A 43 -1.28 14.82 1.10
N LYS A 44 -0.23 14.67 0.27
CA LYS A 44 -0.07 13.52 -0.63
C LYS A 44 -0.20 12.17 0.06
N SER A 45 0.54 11.97 1.14
CA SER A 45 0.48 10.71 1.91
C SER A 45 -0.86 10.53 2.63
N THR A 46 -1.51 11.62 3.04
CA THR A 46 -2.85 11.58 3.63
C THR A 46 -3.88 11.16 2.60
N LEU A 47 -3.79 11.70 1.38
CA LEU A 47 -4.67 11.32 0.28
C LEU A 47 -4.50 9.82 -0.07
N MET A 48 -3.26 9.33 -0.20
CA MET A 48 -3.00 7.91 -0.45
C MET A 48 -3.52 7.01 0.68
N LYS A 49 -3.32 7.40 1.94
CA LYS A 49 -3.86 6.66 3.10
C LYS A 49 -5.39 6.61 3.08
N LEU A 50 -6.03 7.72 2.73
CA LEU A 50 -7.48 7.79 2.59
C LEU A 50 -7.96 6.84 1.49
N MET A 51 -7.31 6.83 0.33
CA MET A 51 -7.60 5.89 -0.76
C MET A 51 -7.37 4.42 -0.36
N ALA A 52 -6.43 4.17 0.55
CA ALA A 52 -6.17 2.84 1.11
C ALA A 52 -7.16 2.43 2.23
N GLY A 53 -8.12 3.28 2.59
CA GLY A 53 -9.03 3.03 3.72
C GLY A 53 -8.36 3.13 5.09
N LEU A 54 -7.18 3.78 5.18
CA LEU A 54 -6.41 3.98 6.41
C LEU A 54 -6.68 5.34 7.08
N GLY A 55 -7.74 6.01 6.68
CA GLY A 55 -8.18 7.29 7.20
C GLY A 55 -9.58 7.61 6.72
N GLU A 56 -10.15 8.67 7.27
CA GLU A 56 -11.48 9.16 6.92
C GLU A 56 -11.38 10.56 6.32
N ALA A 57 -12.29 10.89 5.43
CA ALA A 57 -12.45 12.23 4.89
C ALA A 57 -13.42 13.01 5.76
N ASP A 58 -13.17 14.32 5.93
CA ASP A 58 -14.11 15.22 6.61
C ASP A 58 -15.22 15.69 5.67
N GLU A 59 -14.95 15.74 4.37
CA GLU A 59 -15.92 16.06 3.31
C GLU A 59 -15.76 15.12 2.12
N GLY A 60 -16.87 14.93 1.38
CA GLY A 60 -16.88 14.10 0.18
C GLY A 60 -17.02 12.61 0.44
N SER A 61 -16.62 11.81 -0.51
CA SER A 61 -16.76 10.34 -0.42
C SER A 61 -15.63 9.61 -1.13
N LEU A 62 -15.30 8.43 -0.62
CA LEU A 62 -14.48 7.43 -1.30
C LEU A 62 -15.38 6.28 -1.72
N TRP A 63 -15.39 5.98 -3.01
CA TRP A 63 -15.98 4.77 -3.56
C TRP A 63 -14.87 3.82 -4.00
N SER A 64 -15.05 2.54 -3.71
CA SER A 64 -14.20 1.46 -4.21
C SER A 64 -15.04 0.41 -4.91
N ALA A 65 -14.53 -0.16 -5.99
CA ALA A 65 -15.21 -1.25 -6.67
C ALA A 65 -15.32 -2.47 -5.73
N PRO A 66 -16.47 -3.19 -5.76
CA PRO A 66 -16.65 -4.36 -4.90
C PRO A 66 -15.56 -5.41 -5.13
N GLY A 67 -14.99 -5.92 -4.04
CA GLY A 67 -14.02 -7.02 -4.06
C GLY A 67 -12.61 -6.66 -4.50
N ILE A 68 -12.30 -5.38 -4.73
CA ILE A 68 -10.92 -4.98 -5.03
C ILE A 68 -10.03 -5.07 -3.78
N SER A 69 -8.77 -5.36 -4.04
CA SER A 69 -7.70 -5.34 -3.05
C SER A 69 -6.82 -4.09 -3.23
N VAL A 70 -6.61 -3.35 -2.13
CA VAL A 70 -5.77 -2.16 -2.11
C VAL A 70 -4.61 -2.38 -1.17
N SER A 71 -3.39 -2.19 -1.63
CA SER A 71 -2.18 -2.20 -0.80
C SER A 71 -1.60 -0.79 -0.68
N TYR A 72 -1.11 -0.47 0.51
CA TYR A 72 -0.42 0.78 0.78
C TYR A 72 1.03 0.53 1.16
N LEU A 73 1.97 1.17 0.46
CA LEU A 73 3.40 1.13 0.75
C LEU A 73 3.82 2.43 1.43
N PRO A 74 4.07 2.44 2.73
CA PRO A 74 4.50 3.65 3.43
C PRO A 74 5.90 4.07 3.01
N GLN A 75 6.17 5.37 3.04
CA GLN A 75 7.48 5.94 2.70
C GLN A 75 8.62 5.40 3.59
N ALA A 76 8.34 5.20 4.89
CA ALA A 76 9.23 4.58 5.85
C ALA A 76 8.58 3.31 6.41
N PRO A 77 8.82 2.14 5.79
CA PRO A 77 8.20 0.91 6.22
C PRO A 77 8.76 0.47 7.58
N LYS A 78 7.85 0.13 8.49
CA LYS A 78 8.19 -0.52 9.76
C LYS A 78 8.00 -2.03 9.57
N LEU A 79 9.10 -2.77 9.58
CA LEU A 79 9.07 -4.22 9.48
C LEU A 79 9.12 -4.84 10.89
N PRO A 80 8.43 -5.98 11.10
CA PRO A 80 8.59 -6.76 12.32
C PRO A 80 10.05 -7.19 12.49
N ARG A 81 10.55 -7.22 13.73
CA ARG A 81 11.91 -7.64 14.05
C ARG A 81 11.98 -9.11 14.45
N GLY A 82 13.14 -9.73 14.29
CA GLY A 82 13.39 -11.11 14.73
C GLY A 82 12.68 -12.18 13.91
N MET A 83 12.21 -11.85 12.71
CA MET A 83 11.51 -12.78 11.83
C MET A 83 12.27 -12.98 10.53
N SER A 84 12.12 -14.17 9.91
CA SER A 84 12.62 -14.35 8.55
C SER A 84 11.88 -13.45 7.56
N LEU A 85 12.54 -13.06 6.48
CA LEU A 85 11.90 -12.22 5.46
C LEU A 85 10.68 -12.91 4.85
N ALA A 86 10.72 -14.24 4.66
CA ALA A 86 9.56 -15.01 4.23
C ALA A 86 8.38 -14.82 5.18
N SER A 87 8.60 -14.92 6.50
CA SER A 87 7.55 -14.68 7.49
C SER A 87 7.03 -13.25 7.46
N VAL A 88 7.91 -12.26 7.30
CA VAL A 88 7.51 -10.85 7.20
C VAL A 88 6.60 -10.61 6.00
N VAL A 89 6.92 -11.20 4.85
CA VAL A 89 6.11 -11.08 3.63
C VAL A 89 4.79 -11.83 3.76
N MET A 90 4.80 -13.05 4.33
CA MET A 90 3.59 -13.82 4.61
C MET A 90 2.61 -13.10 5.52
N HIS A 91 3.09 -12.36 6.54
CA HIS A 91 2.20 -11.50 7.35
C HIS A 91 1.46 -10.44 6.53
N GLY A 92 1.89 -10.16 5.31
CA GLY A 92 1.16 -9.34 4.35
C GLY A 92 -0.04 -10.04 3.74
N THR A 93 -0.12 -11.40 3.77
CA THR A 93 -1.19 -12.16 3.11
C THR A 93 -2.52 -12.18 3.89
N GLY A 94 -2.50 -11.89 5.20
CA GLY A 94 -3.71 -11.85 6.04
C GLY A 94 -4.11 -13.20 6.63
N GLY A 95 -3.43 -14.28 6.25
CA GLY A 95 -3.57 -15.59 6.92
C GLY A 95 -4.84 -16.39 6.60
N ASP A 96 -5.61 -16.00 5.58
CA ASP A 96 -6.89 -16.67 5.24
C ASP A 96 -6.75 -17.75 4.16
N GLY A 97 -5.52 -18.08 3.76
CA GLY A 97 -5.20 -18.99 2.66
C GLY A 97 -4.44 -20.25 3.08
N ASP A 98 -4.11 -21.08 2.08
CA ASP A 98 -3.21 -22.21 2.27
C ASP A 98 -1.79 -21.71 2.61
N PHE A 99 -1.36 -22.01 3.83
CA PHE A 99 -0.06 -21.62 4.37
C PHE A 99 1.12 -22.00 3.46
N ILE A 100 1.07 -23.17 2.83
CA ILE A 100 2.14 -23.65 1.94
C ILE A 100 2.18 -22.81 0.68
N ALA A 101 1.03 -22.55 0.07
CA ALA A 101 0.93 -21.72 -1.13
C ALA A 101 1.35 -20.27 -0.85
N GLU A 102 1.02 -19.75 0.31
CA GLU A 102 1.44 -18.40 0.74
C GLU A 102 2.95 -18.31 0.97
N ALA A 103 3.54 -19.33 1.61
CA ALA A 103 4.99 -19.42 1.81
C ALA A 103 5.73 -19.42 0.48
N HIS A 104 5.33 -20.24 -0.47
CA HIS A 104 5.92 -20.28 -1.81
C HIS A 104 5.80 -18.95 -2.56
N ARG A 105 4.67 -18.25 -2.45
CA ARG A 105 4.50 -16.92 -3.06
C ARG A 105 5.43 -15.89 -2.43
N ALA A 106 5.57 -15.91 -1.10
CA ALA A 106 6.46 -15.02 -0.37
C ALA A 106 7.93 -15.26 -0.76
N GLU A 107 8.38 -16.51 -0.82
CA GLU A 107 9.73 -16.89 -1.23
C GLU A 107 10.01 -16.49 -2.69
N ALA A 108 9.10 -16.78 -3.60
CA ALA A 108 9.22 -16.40 -5.01
C ALA A 108 9.29 -14.87 -5.18
N MET A 109 8.49 -14.12 -4.42
CA MET A 109 8.50 -12.66 -4.44
C MET A 109 9.84 -12.12 -3.93
N LEU A 110 10.35 -12.62 -2.80
CA LEU A 110 11.64 -12.22 -2.25
C LEU A 110 12.78 -12.51 -3.23
N THR A 111 12.77 -13.69 -3.83
CA THR A 111 13.78 -14.07 -4.86
C THR A 111 13.76 -13.09 -6.04
N ARG A 112 12.59 -12.64 -6.50
CA ARG A 112 12.48 -11.62 -7.56
C ARG A 112 13.07 -10.27 -7.15
N PHE A 113 13.09 -9.97 -5.86
CA PHE A 113 13.71 -8.77 -5.29
C PHE A 113 15.16 -8.97 -4.86
N GLU A 114 15.78 -10.11 -5.22
CA GLU A 114 17.15 -10.45 -4.86
C GLU A 114 17.40 -10.43 -3.35
N LEU A 115 16.45 -11.00 -2.59
CA LEU A 115 16.49 -11.13 -1.14
C LEU A 115 16.43 -12.61 -0.74
N ASP A 116 17.24 -13.00 0.24
CA ASP A 116 17.21 -14.34 0.81
C ASP A 116 15.97 -14.48 1.75
N PRO A 117 15.03 -15.39 1.45
CA PRO A 117 13.85 -15.61 2.28
C PRO A 117 14.15 -16.00 3.74
N GLY A 118 15.29 -16.67 3.98
CA GLY A 118 15.74 -17.07 5.32
C GLY A 118 16.42 -15.97 6.12
N MET A 119 16.82 -14.86 5.49
CA MET A 119 17.46 -13.74 6.15
C MET A 119 16.54 -13.14 7.22
N LEU A 120 17.10 -12.71 8.35
CA LEU A 120 16.35 -12.04 9.40
C LEU A 120 16.07 -10.57 9.04
N SER A 121 14.94 -10.09 9.51
CA SER A 121 14.50 -8.70 9.30
C SER A 121 15.31 -7.66 10.09
N ASP A 122 16.19 -8.12 10.99
CA ASP A 122 17.06 -7.24 11.76
C ASP A 122 18.32 -6.87 10.98
N GLY A 123 18.71 -5.61 11.06
CA GLY A 123 19.94 -5.14 10.43
C GLY A 123 19.87 -4.89 8.93
N LEU A 124 18.67 -4.87 8.34
CA LEU A 124 18.47 -4.53 6.94
C LEU A 124 18.94 -3.12 6.62
N SER A 125 19.62 -2.96 5.51
CA SER A 125 19.84 -1.65 4.92
C SER A 125 18.52 -0.98 4.52
N GLY A 126 18.50 0.34 4.36
CA GLY A 126 17.29 1.05 3.93
C GLY A 126 16.75 0.57 2.56
N GLY A 127 17.65 0.13 1.67
CA GLY A 127 17.28 -0.42 0.37
C GLY A 127 16.63 -1.80 0.50
N GLU A 128 17.19 -2.69 1.33
CA GLU A 128 16.61 -4.02 1.61
C GLU A 128 15.27 -3.90 2.31
N ALA A 129 15.16 -3.06 3.33
CA ALA A 129 13.88 -2.82 4.03
C ALA A 129 12.79 -2.34 3.07
N ARG A 130 13.11 -1.47 2.10
CA ARG A 130 12.18 -1.03 1.06
C ARG A 130 11.77 -2.17 0.13
N ARG A 131 12.70 -3.01 -0.32
CA ARG A 131 12.41 -4.16 -1.17
C ARG A 131 11.53 -5.19 -0.46
N VAL A 132 11.79 -5.46 0.83
CA VAL A 132 10.94 -6.34 1.66
C VAL A 132 9.53 -5.75 1.80
N ALA A 133 9.41 -4.46 2.08
CA ALA A 133 8.11 -3.80 2.18
C ALA A 133 7.32 -3.83 0.86
N LEU A 134 8.01 -3.67 -0.26
CA LEU A 134 7.39 -3.78 -1.58
C LEU A 134 6.97 -5.22 -1.88
N ALA A 135 7.81 -6.22 -1.57
CA ALA A 135 7.45 -7.62 -1.69
C ALA A 135 6.19 -7.95 -0.86
N ARG A 136 6.14 -7.47 0.38
CA ARG A 136 4.98 -7.63 1.27
C ARG A 136 3.71 -6.96 0.71
N ALA A 137 3.84 -5.80 0.10
CA ALA A 137 2.70 -5.09 -0.50
C ALA A 137 2.17 -5.78 -1.76
N LEU A 138 3.04 -6.46 -2.52
CA LEU A 138 2.73 -7.09 -3.80
C LEU A 138 2.38 -8.56 -3.72
N VAL A 139 2.70 -9.27 -2.62
CA VAL A 139 2.51 -10.72 -2.51
C VAL A 139 1.07 -11.18 -2.70
N LYS A 140 0.11 -10.29 -2.43
CA LYS A 140 -1.33 -10.50 -2.66
C LYS A 140 -1.81 -10.13 -4.06
N GLU A 141 -0.92 -9.64 -4.91
CA GLU A 141 -1.28 -9.14 -6.24
C GLU A 141 -2.43 -8.11 -6.18
N PRO A 142 -2.25 -7.00 -5.45
CA PRO A 142 -3.34 -6.05 -5.25
C PRO A 142 -3.77 -5.39 -6.55
N ASP A 143 -5.08 -5.10 -6.67
CA ASP A 143 -5.65 -4.37 -7.81
C ASP A 143 -5.15 -2.93 -7.86
N VAL A 144 -4.90 -2.35 -6.67
CA VAL A 144 -4.35 -0.99 -6.51
C VAL A 144 -3.19 -1.00 -5.53
N LEU A 145 -2.04 -0.47 -5.93
CA LEU A 145 -0.88 -0.21 -5.06
C LEU A 145 -0.67 1.30 -4.91
N LEU A 146 -0.65 1.78 -3.68
CA LEU A 146 -0.49 3.17 -3.29
C LEU A 146 0.81 3.41 -2.53
#